data_c078a16d3aa2dadc66bdfa3952475aae
#
_entry.id   c078a16d3aa2dadc66bdfa3952475aae
#
_cell.length_a   1.000
_cell.length_b   1.000
_cell.length_c   1.000
_cell.angle_alpha   90.00
_cell.angle_beta   90.00
_cell.angle_gamma   90.00
#
_symmetry.space_group_name_H-M   'P 1'
#
loop_
_entity.id
_entity.type
_entity.pdbx_description
1 polymer ?
#
loop_
_entity_poly.entity_id
_entity_poly.type
_entity_poly.pdbx_seq_one_letter_code
_entity_poly.pdbx_strand_id
1 'polypeptide(L)'
;MSDHRLTNIVKSLPASIPFVAPEEHERIVGKKFSARLGANENCYGPSPKVLEAIKNLSVDIWKYPDPTAHDLKKVLANFYNIPDNNIVIGEGIDALLGYLVRLFVQVGDNVVTSNGSYPTFNYHVEGFGGQLFKCDYLNDKEDLQSLIDTASKTKAKLVYISN
;
A
#
# COMPACT_ATOMS: atom_id res chain seq x y z
N MET A 1 -6.90 -23.50 -17.88
CA MET A 1 -6.90 -23.37 -16.39
C MET A 1 -8.18 -23.97 -15.88
N SER A 2 -8.14 -24.86 -14.90
CA SER A 2 -9.32 -25.43 -14.27
C SER A 2 -10.17 -24.28 -13.72
N ASP A 3 -11.47 -24.30 -14.00
CA ASP A 3 -12.43 -23.32 -13.45
C ASP A 3 -12.54 -23.55 -11.94
N HIS A 4 -11.57 -23.01 -11.20
CA HIS A 4 -11.63 -22.98 -9.75
C HIS A 4 -12.88 -22.14 -9.38
N ARG A 5 -13.54 -22.49 -8.29
CA ARG A 5 -14.72 -21.78 -7.76
C ARG A 5 -14.36 -20.36 -7.27
N LEU A 6 -13.72 -19.57 -8.14
CA LEU A 6 -13.34 -18.19 -7.86
C LEU A 6 -14.55 -17.28 -7.97
N THR A 7 -14.58 -16.25 -7.14
CA THR A 7 -15.58 -15.17 -7.26
C THR A 7 -15.38 -14.40 -8.57
N ASN A 8 -16.44 -13.73 -9.02
CA ASN A 8 -16.35 -12.89 -10.23
C ASN A 8 -15.35 -11.75 -10.04
N ILE A 9 -15.25 -11.19 -8.83
CA ILE A 9 -14.26 -10.17 -8.49
C ILE A 9 -12.85 -10.70 -8.72
N VAL A 10 -12.52 -11.88 -8.17
CA VAL A 10 -11.19 -12.47 -8.34
C VAL A 10 -10.89 -12.81 -9.80
N LYS A 11 -11.89 -13.25 -10.58
CA LYS A 11 -11.74 -13.51 -12.01
C LYS A 11 -11.46 -12.25 -12.84
N SER A 12 -11.89 -11.07 -12.38
CA SER A 12 -11.67 -9.80 -13.06
C SER A 12 -10.33 -9.14 -12.71
N LEU A 13 -9.65 -9.58 -11.64
CA LEU A 13 -8.37 -9.02 -11.26
C LEU A 13 -7.26 -9.43 -12.25
N PRO A 14 -6.23 -8.58 -12.42
CA PRO A 14 -5.04 -8.96 -13.17
C PRO A 14 -4.40 -10.24 -12.60
N ALA A 15 -3.89 -11.10 -13.47
CA ALA A 15 -3.19 -12.32 -13.06
C ALA A 15 -1.82 -12.05 -12.40
N SER A 16 -1.32 -10.83 -12.54
CA SER A 16 -0.05 -10.37 -11.97
C SER A 16 -0.29 -9.53 -10.72
N ILE A 17 0.63 -9.64 -9.75
CA ILE A 17 0.66 -8.76 -8.59
C ILE A 17 1.10 -7.34 -9.02
N PRO A 18 0.62 -6.28 -8.34
CA PRO A 18 0.91 -4.90 -8.71
C PRO A 18 2.39 -4.51 -8.61
N PHE A 19 3.12 -5.13 -7.71
CA PHE A 19 4.54 -4.88 -7.49
C PHE A 19 5.39 -6.03 -8.03
N VAL A 20 6.30 -5.71 -8.94
CA VAL A 20 7.30 -6.64 -9.47
C VAL A 20 8.65 -6.31 -8.85
N ALA A 21 9.19 -7.25 -8.07
CA ALA A 21 10.46 -7.06 -7.38
C ALA A 21 11.64 -6.95 -8.38
N PRO A 22 12.67 -6.16 -8.05
CA PRO A 22 13.88 -6.06 -8.87
C PRO A 22 14.51 -7.42 -9.22
N GLU A 23 14.44 -8.37 -8.30
CA GLU A 23 14.95 -9.73 -8.49
C GLU A 23 14.23 -10.49 -9.62
N GLU A 24 12.96 -10.23 -9.83
CA GLU A 24 12.20 -10.81 -10.95
C GLU A 24 12.65 -10.21 -12.28
N HIS A 25 12.80 -8.90 -12.33
CA HIS A 25 13.37 -8.21 -13.50
C HIS A 25 14.79 -8.70 -13.82
N GLU A 26 15.64 -8.88 -12.80
CA GLU A 26 16.98 -9.45 -12.97
C GLU A 26 16.95 -10.85 -13.56
N ARG A 27 16.00 -11.69 -13.13
CA ARG A 27 15.80 -13.04 -13.70
C ARG A 27 15.36 -12.99 -15.16
N ILE A 28 14.43 -12.09 -15.50
CA ILE A 28 13.93 -11.92 -16.87
C ILE A 28 15.06 -11.44 -17.80
N VAL A 29 15.83 -10.45 -17.36
CA VAL A 29 16.94 -9.86 -18.13
C VAL A 29 18.20 -10.74 -18.13
N GLY A 30 18.31 -11.68 -17.19
CA GLY A 30 19.47 -12.56 -17.02
C GLY A 30 20.71 -11.86 -16.46
N LYS A 31 20.55 -10.68 -15.86
CA LYS A 31 21.66 -9.83 -15.39
C LYS A 31 21.27 -9.09 -14.11
N LYS A 32 22.25 -8.99 -13.19
CA LYS A 32 22.12 -8.14 -12.01
C LYS A 32 22.11 -6.67 -12.37
N PHE A 33 21.30 -5.88 -11.67
CA PHE A 33 21.32 -4.43 -11.79
C PHE A 33 22.62 -3.85 -11.21
N SER A 34 23.15 -2.84 -11.88
CA SER A 34 24.34 -2.10 -11.40
C SER A 34 24.01 -1.21 -10.21
N ALA A 35 22.74 -0.78 -10.10
CA ALA A 35 22.24 0.03 -8.99
C ALA A 35 20.79 -0.35 -8.71
N ARG A 36 20.41 -0.39 -7.43
CA ARG A 36 19.06 -0.67 -6.95
C ARG A 36 18.47 0.65 -6.45
N LEU A 37 17.68 1.31 -7.29
CA LEU A 37 17.13 2.66 -7.06
C LEU A 37 15.59 2.67 -7.01
N GLY A 38 14.98 1.50 -7.19
CA GLY A 38 13.53 1.36 -7.15
C GLY A 38 12.99 1.09 -5.76
N ALA A 39 11.65 1.06 -5.64
CA ALA A 39 10.91 0.69 -4.44
C ALA A 39 11.15 1.57 -3.19
N ASN A 40 11.76 2.75 -3.34
CA ASN A 40 12.07 3.68 -2.25
C ASN A 40 12.88 3.04 -1.09
N GLU A 41 13.71 2.04 -1.40
CA GLU A 41 14.57 1.38 -0.43
C GLU A 41 15.70 2.30 0.04
N ASN A 42 16.00 2.23 1.34
CA ASN A 42 17.15 2.92 1.89
C ASN A 42 18.45 2.19 1.56
N CYS A 43 19.17 2.63 0.55
CA CYS A 43 20.43 2.04 0.09
C CYS A 43 21.58 2.10 1.12
N TYR A 44 21.46 2.93 2.15
CA TYR A 44 22.45 2.99 3.25
C TYR A 44 22.25 1.88 4.27
N GLY A 45 21.18 1.11 4.17
CA GLY A 45 20.85 0.04 5.09
C GLY A 45 20.32 0.52 6.46
N PRO A 46 20.10 -0.40 7.41
CA PRO A 46 19.62 -0.07 8.73
C PRO A 46 20.72 0.54 9.60
N SER A 47 20.34 1.32 10.62
CA SER A 47 21.29 1.87 11.56
C SER A 47 21.96 0.75 12.39
N PRO A 48 23.21 0.95 12.86
CA PRO A 48 23.88 -0.03 13.74
C PRO A 48 23.07 -0.36 15.02
N LYS A 49 22.37 0.61 15.58
CA LYS A 49 21.49 0.40 16.74
C LYS A 49 20.33 -0.55 16.44
N VAL A 50 19.76 -0.47 15.24
CA VAL A 50 18.70 -1.38 14.80
C VAL A 50 19.24 -2.80 14.64
N LEU A 51 20.42 -2.96 14.04
CA LEU A 51 21.05 -4.27 13.89
C LEU A 51 21.33 -4.92 15.25
N GLU A 52 21.84 -4.15 16.20
CA GLU A 52 22.07 -4.63 17.56
C GLU A 52 20.77 -5.03 18.28
N ALA A 53 19.72 -4.20 18.17
CA ALA A 53 18.41 -4.53 18.73
C ALA A 53 17.83 -5.82 18.14
N ILE A 54 17.88 -6.01 16.81
CA ILE A 54 17.43 -7.24 16.15
C ILE A 54 18.22 -8.44 16.67
N LYS A 55 19.55 -8.34 16.77
CA LYS A 55 20.41 -9.41 17.31
C LYS A 55 20.00 -9.81 18.73
N ASN A 56 19.78 -8.83 19.61
CA ASN A 56 19.41 -9.07 20.99
C ASN A 56 18.00 -9.67 21.14
N LEU A 57 17.06 -9.27 20.29
CA LEU A 57 15.68 -9.76 20.29
C LEU A 57 15.49 -11.06 19.52
N SER A 58 16.50 -11.53 18.77
CA SER A 58 16.39 -12.72 17.91
C SER A 58 15.98 -13.99 18.67
N VAL A 59 16.29 -14.11 19.94
CA VAL A 59 15.90 -15.23 20.82
C VAL A 59 14.40 -15.29 21.11
N ASP A 60 13.70 -14.18 20.89
CA ASP A 60 12.28 -14.00 21.19
C ASP A 60 11.38 -13.99 19.94
N ILE A 61 11.94 -14.15 18.74
CA ILE A 61 11.17 -14.11 17.47
C ILE A 61 10.12 -15.21 17.33
N TRP A 62 10.17 -16.23 18.17
CA TRP A 62 9.18 -17.30 18.22
C TRP A 62 7.86 -16.87 18.89
N LYS A 63 7.86 -15.76 19.62
CA LYS A 63 6.68 -15.22 20.29
C LYS A 63 5.79 -14.47 19.30
N TYR A 64 4.47 -14.56 19.48
CA TYR A 64 3.56 -13.66 18.78
C TYR A 64 3.82 -12.21 19.19
N PRO A 65 3.78 -11.27 18.26
CA PRO A 65 3.86 -9.86 18.61
C PRO A 65 2.62 -9.40 19.39
N ASP A 66 2.74 -8.31 20.13
CA ASP A 66 1.59 -7.64 20.73
C ASP A 66 0.64 -7.14 19.63
N PRO A 67 -0.60 -7.67 19.52
CA PRO A 67 -1.53 -7.29 18.47
C PRO A 67 -1.98 -5.83 18.56
N THR A 68 -1.82 -5.19 19.71
CA THR A 68 -2.16 -3.78 19.94
C THR A 68 -1.00 -2.84 19.59
N ALA A 69 0.22 -3.36 19.44
CA ALA A 69 1.45 -2.60 19.23
C ALA A 69 1.61 -1.46 20.25
N HIS A 70 1.24 -1.72 21.53
CA HIS A 70 1.11 -0.72 22.59
C HIS A 70 2.37 0.14 22.74
N ASP A 71 3.53 -0.50 22.95
CA ASP A 71 4.77 0.22 23.19
C ASP A 71 5.20 1.06 21.98
N LEU A 72 5.06 0.52 20.77
CA LEU A 72 5.36 1.24 19.55
C LEU A 72 4.44 2.46 19.38
N LYS A 73 3.14 2.32 19.63
CA LYS A 73 2.20 3.44 19.57
C LYS A 73 2.55 4.53 20.58
N LYS A 74 2.94 4.17 21.79
CA LYS A 74 3.39 5.14 22.82
C LYS A 74 4.60 5.94 22.36
N VAL A 75 5.60 5.27 21.80
CA VAL A 75 6.81 5.93 21.28
C VAL A 75 6.46 6.87 20.12
N LEU A 76 5.64 6.42 19.16
CA LEU A 76 5.21 7.24 18.03
C LEU A 76 4.34 8.42 18.46
N ALA A 77 3.41 8.20 19.40
CA ALA A 77 2.56 9.24 19.95
C ALA A 77 3.39 10.37 20.57
N ASN A 78 4.39 10.01 21.37
CA ASN A 78 5.30 10.98 21.96
C ASN A 78 6.16 11.70 20.90
N PHE A 79 6.66 10.96 19.90
CA PHE A 79 7.51 11.52 18.85
C PHE A 79 6.76 12.53 17.98
N TYR A 80 5.51 12.20 17.59
CA TYR A 80 4.68 13.06 16.74
C TYR A 80 3.80 14.05 17.53
N ASN A 81 3.81 13.97 18.86
CA ASN A 81 2.94 14.76 19.73
C ASN A 81 1.44 14.65 19.37
N ILE A 82 0.98 13.41 19.21
CA ILE A 82 -0.42 13.07 18.93
C ILE A 82 -0.89 11.98 19.90
N PRO A 83 -2.22 11.86 20.14
CA PRO A 83 -2.76 10.76 20.94
C PRO A 83 -2.47 9.38 20.31
N ASP A 84 -2.18 8.38 21.14
CA ASP A 84 -1.88 7.00 20.70
C ASP A 84 -3.07 6.32 19.99
N ASN A 85 -4.30 6.71 20.32
CA ASN A 85 -5.52 6.25 19.64
C ASN A 85 -5.68 6.79 18.21
N ASN A 86 -4.87 7.78 17.81
CA ASN A 86 -4.83 8.29 16.43
C ASN A 86 -3.79 7.55 15.57
N ILE A 87 -3.18 6.48 16.09
CA ILE A 87 -2.15 5.72 15.40
C ILE A 87 -2.67 4.30 15.13
N VAL A 88 -2.59 3.90 13.87
CA VAL A 88 -2.83 2.52 13.43
C VAL A 88 -1.52 1.94 12.93
N ILE A 89 -1.19 0.74 13.39
CA ILE A 89 -0.03 -0.02 12.94
C ILE A 89 -0.50 -1.17 12.04
N GLY A 90 0.24 -1.43 10.98
CA GLY A 90 -0.04 -2.53 10.05
C GLY A 90 1.25 -3.03 9.38
N GLU A 91 1.13 -4.07 8.57
CA GLU A 91 2.24 -4.71 7.86
C GLU A 91 2.63 -3.88 6.62
N GLY A 92 3.13 -2.68 6.86
CA GLY A 92 3.51 -1.72 5.83
C GLY A 92 2.31 -0.96 5.26
N ILE A 93 2.60 -0.08 4.28
CA ILE A 93 1.59 0.79 3.67
C ILE A 93 0.52 -0.03 2.91
N ASP A 94 0.89 -1.16 2.33
CA ASP A 94 -0.03 -1.98 1.56
C ASP A 94 -1.17 -2.51 2.43
N ALA A 95 -0.86 -3.03 3.62
CA ALA A 95 -1.89 -3.48 4.56
C ALA A 95 -2.77 -2.31 5.03
N LEU A 96 -2.18 -1.16 5.33
CA LEU A 96 -2.93 0.03 5.77
C LEU A 96 -3.87 0.54 4.68
N LEU A 97 -3.44 0.56 3.42
CA LEU A 97 -4.30 0.90 2.28
C LEU A 97 -5.44 -0.13 2.12
N GLY A 98 -5.13 -1.41 2.29
CA GLY A 98 -6.15 -2.46 2.29
C GLY A 98 -7.18 -2.29 3.41
N TYR A 99 -6.76 -1.91 4.62
CA TYR A 99 -7.67 -1.61 5.73
C TYR A 99 -8.56 -0.40 5.44
N LEU A 100 -8.01 0.67 4.86
CA LEU A 100 -8.79 1.84 4.46
C LEU A 100 -9.87 1.46 3.42
N VAL A 101 -9.48 0.73 2.38
CA VAL A 101 -10.44 0.27 1.38
C VAL A 101 -11.53 -0.59 2.02
N ARG A 102 -11.14 -1.56 2.86
CA ARG A 102 -12.10 -2.44 3.56
C ARG A 102 -13.07 -1.67 4.48
N LEU A 103 -12.62 -0.57 5.08
CA LEU A 103 -13.45 0.24 5.97
C LEU A 103 -14.47 1.10 5.22
N PHE A 104 -14.10 1.63 4.05
CA PHE A 104 -14.87 2.68 3.38
C PHE A 104 -15.47 2.28 2.04
N VAL A 105 -15.06 1.14 1.46
CA VAL A 105 -15.46 0.73 0.10
C VAL A 105 -16.16 -0.62 0.14
N GLN A 106 -17.36 -0.68 -0.41
CA GLN A 106 -18.09 -1.91 -0.68
C GLN A 106 -18.25 -2.13 -2.18
N VAL A 107 -18.77 -3.29 -2.55
CA VAL A 107 -19.02 -3.64 -3.96
C VAL A 107 -19.89 -2.57 -4.63
N GLY A 108 -19.37 -2.02 -5.73
CA GLY A 108 -20.04 -0.98 -6.52
C GLY A 108 -19.81 0.46 -6.06
N ASP A 109 -19.13 0.70 -4.94
CA ASP A 109 -18.76 2.05 -4.52
C ASP A 109 -17.68 2.63 -5.45
N ASN A 110 -17.78 3.93 -5.70
CA ASN A 110 -16.84 4.65 -6.57
C ASN A 110 -15.67 5.21 -5.76
N VAL A 111 -14.48 5.06 -6.32
CA VAL A 111 -13.23 5.58 -5.76
C VAL A 111 -12.50 6.34 -6.86
N VAL A 112 -11.97 7.52 -6.53
CA VAL A 112 -11.26 8.37 -7.47
C VAL A 112 -9.77 8.41 -7.12
N THR A 113 -8.92 8.34 -8.13
CA THR A 113 -7.46 8.43 -8.01
C THR A 113 -6.85 8.94 -9.32
N SER A 114 -5.55 9.13 -9.36
CA SER A 114 -4.84 9.49 -10.57
C SER A 114 -4.36 8.27 -11.35
N ASN A 115 -4.18 8.40 -12.65
CA ASN A 115 -3.69 7.33 -13.53
C ASN A 115 -2.31 6.81 -13.14
N GLY A 116 -1.44 7.68 -12.61
CA GLY A 116 -0.11 7.33 -12.13
C GLY A 116 -0.02 6.96 -10.66
N SER A 117 -1.16 6.81 -9.96
CA SER A 117 -1.18 6.51 -8.53
C SER A 117 -0.65 5.11 -8.21
N TYR A 118 -0.40 4.87 -6.91
CA TYR A 118 0.19 3.65 -6.41
C TYR A 118 -0.64 2.39 -6.74
N PRO A 119 -0.11 1.45 -7.53
CA PRO A 119 -0.91 0.36 -8.09
C PRO A 119 -1.54 -0.58 -7.07
N THR A 120 -0.90 -0.77 -5.91
CA THR A 120 -1.42 -1.64 -4.85
C THR A 120 -2.73 -1.10 -4.27
N PHE A 121 -2.88 0.22 -4.13
CA PHE A 121 -4.15 0.81 -3.74
C PHE A 121 -5.26 0.45 -4.74
N ASN A 122 -5.00 0.61 -6.03
CA ASN A 122 -5.95 0.27 -7.09
C ASN A 122 -6.35 -1.21 -7.01
N TYR A 123 -5.39 -2.09 -6.80
CA TYR A 123 -5.63 -3.52 -6.64
C TYR A 123 -6.52 -3.85 -5.44
N HIS A 124 -6.35 -3.15 -4.32
CA HIS A 124 -7.23 -3.29 -3.16
C HIS A 124 -8.66 -2.84 -3.49
N VAL A 125 -8.84 -1.68 -4.14
CA VAL A 125 -10.16 -1.19 -4.50
C VAL A 125 -10.90 -2.19 -5.38
N GLU A 126 -10.27 -2.65 -6.45
CA GLU A 126 -10.84 -3.65 -7.37
C GLU A 126 -11.07 -4.99 -6.66
N GLY A 127 -10.15 -5.41 -5.78
CA GLY A 127 -10.24 -6.64 -5.00
C GLY A 127 -11.40 -6.67 -3.99
N PHE A 128 -11.82 -5.50 -3.52
CA PHE A 128 -13.04 -5.35 -2.69
C PHE A 128 -14.31 -5.04 -3.50
N GLY A 129 -14.19 -4.99 -4.85
CA GLY A 129 -15.33 -4.77 -5.74
C GLY A 129 -15.71 -3.31 -5.93
N GLY A 130 -14.86 -2.38 -5.51
CA GLY A 130 -15.01 -0.96 -5.81
C GLY A 130 -14.74 -0.65 -7.29
N GLN A 131 -15.22 0.48 -7.76
CA GLN A 131 -15.04 0.99 -9.12
C GLN A 131 -14.06 2.16 -9.11
N LEU A 132 -12.97 2.04 -9.88
CA LEU A 132 -11.94 3.08 -9.99
C LEU A 132 -12.27 4.06 -11.11
N PHE A 133 -12.24 5.35 -10.79
CA PHE A 133 -12.25 6.45 -11.72
C PHE A 133 -10.89 7.15 -11.64
N LYS A 134 -10.18 7.19 -12.76
CA LYS A 134 -8.81 7.69 -12.83
C LYS A 134 -8.75 9.00 -13.58
N CYS A 135 -8.07 9.99 -13.01
CA CYS A 135 -7.79 11.27 -13.63
C CYS A 135 -6.34 11.32 -14.11
N ASP A 136 -6.11 11.94 -15.26
CA ASP A 136 -4.75 12.13 -15.76
C ASP A 136 -4.01 13.20 -14.96
N TYR A 137 -2.69 13.12 -14.95
CA TYR A 137 -1.83 14.17 -14.44
C TYR A 137 -1.89 15.41 -15.35
N LEU A 138 -1.79 16.58 -14.74
CA LEU A 138 -1.61 17.86 -15.43
C LEU A 138 -0.17 18.33 -15.24
N ASN A 139 0.61 18.40 -16.31
CA ASN A 139 2.02 18.79 -16.28
C ASN A 139 2.85 17.92 -15.27
N ASP A 140 2.69 16.63 -15.35
CA ASP A 140 3.34 15.62 -14.48
C ASP A 140 3.07 15.80 -12.98
N LYS A 141 1.93 16.39 -12.64
CA LYS A 141 1.47 16.59 -11.26
C LYS A 141 0.01 16.15 -11.10
N GLU A 142 -0.36 15.89 -9.84
CA GLU A 142 -1.74 15.63 -9.48
C GLU A 142 -2.66 16.79 -9.89
N ASP A 143 -3.67 16.52 -10.69
CA ASP A 143 -4.72 17.48 -11.02
C ASP A 143 -5.83 17.44 -9.97
N LEU A 144 -5.64 18.22 -8.91
CA LEU A 144 -6.59 18.27 -7.79
C LEU A 144 -7.99 18.69 -8.23
N GLN A 145 -8.10 19.59 -9.21
CA GLN A 145 -9.42 20.03 -9.69
C GLN A 145 -10.15 18.89 -10.40
N SER A 146 -9.48 18.18 -11.28
CA SER A 146 -10.03 17.03 -11.97
C SER A 146 -10.45 15.91 -10.99
N LEU A 147 -9.64 15.68 -9.94
CA LEU A 147 -9.98 14.71 -8.89
C LEU A 147 -11.24 15.11 -8.12
N ILE A 148 -11.37 16.39 -7.72
CA ILE A 148 -12.54 16.91 -7.01
C ILE A 148 -13.80 16.84 -7.88
N ASP A 149 -13.70 17.28 -9.13
CA ASP A 149 -14.83 17.28 -10.08
C ASP A 149 -15.31 15.86 -10.35
N THR A 150 -14.37 14.93 -10.56
CA THR A 150 -14.68 13.50 -10.78
C THR A 150 -15.29 12.88 -9.54
N ALA A 151 -14.75 13.16 -8.36
CA ALA A 151 -15.29 12.66 -7.10
C ALA A 151 -16.73 13.15 -6.86
N SER A 152 -17.00 14.42 -7.13
CA SER A 152 -18.32 15.01 -7.02
C SER A 152 -19.30 14.39 -8.02
N LYS A 153 -18.91 14.26 -9.28
CA LYS A 153 -19.71 13.70 -10.37
C LYS A 153 -20.07 12.23 -10.12
N THR A 154 -19.10 11.45 -9.65
CA THR A 154 -19.27 10.01 -9.39
C THR A 154 -19.80 9.71 -8.00
N LYS A 155 -19.93 10.71 -7.14
CA LYS A 155 -20.26 10.54 -5.70
C LYS A 155 -19.29 9.55 -5.03
N ALA A 156 -18.01 9.74 -5.28
CA ALA A 156 -16.99 8.84 -4.78
C ALA A 156 -16.97 8.77 -3.24
N LYS A 157 -16.79 7.58 -2.71
CA LYS A 157 -16.63 7.31 -1.28
C LYS A 157 -15.24 7.68 -0.78
N LEU A 158 -14.25 7.57 -1.64
CA LEU A 158 -12.84 7.76 -1.30
C LEU A 158 -12.13 8.43 -2.47
N VAL A 159 -11.24 9.37 -2.15
CA VAL A 159 -10.27 9.93 -3.09
C VAL A 159 -8.87 9.61 -2.57
N TYR A 160 -8.05 9.04 -3.42
CA TYR A 160 -6.67 8.70 -3.10
C TYR A 160 -5.70 9.53 -3.93
N ILE A 161 -4.76 10.18 -3.24
CA ILE A 161 -3.70 10.99 -3.84
C ILE A 161 -2.37 10.42 -3.36
N SER A 162 -1.51 10.08 -4.31
CA SER A 162 -0.16 9.60 -4.06
C SER A 162 0.81 10.75 -4.30
N ASN A 163 1.25 11.38 -3.23
CA ASN A 163 2.16 12.54 -3.29
C ASN A 163 3.62 12.12 -3.10
#